data_8f7dc9bc092459f296e7672e10da0646
#
_entry.id   8f7dc9bc092459f296e7672e10da0646
#
_cell.length_a   1.000
_cell.length_b   1.000
_cell.length_c   1.000
_cell.angle_alpha   90.00
_cell.angle_beta   90.00
_cell.angle_gamma   90.00
#
_symmetry.space_group_name_H-M   'P 1'
#
loop_
_entity.id
_entity.type
_entity.pdbx_description
1 polymer ?
#
loop_
_entity_poly.entity_id
_entity_poly.type
_entity_poly.pdbx_seq_one_letter_code
_entity_poly.pdbx_strand_id
1 'polypeptide(L)'
;MTNKKYSKALKRVEDTISAGFLMEKIEAERNDRNKSAFVWPENESKETCRVKLEIGSSVRPDPFSKRSMKTYIQAYLEEKGMQDVVTEFDLQEVKVNTLDITRTFLDKVMSVKRHAICGTLPRKVRHIYDVTVLLDRSDIQDFLNDTERLKQLLKLTKETDSFYLQKRNISEDYDPLGAYAFENWKQYFNDEIRGRYETLHEDLLYTSNRQSFEKAIQAFEFISHLFTSIGE
;
A
#
# COMPACT_ATOMS: atom_id res chain seq x y z
N MET A 1 -2.94 17.34 -14.57
CA MET A 1 -3.18 18.25 -13.42
C MET A 1 -1.83 18.78 -12.94
N THR A 2 -1.68 20.10 -12.67
CA THR A 2 -0.40 20.67 -12.20
C THR A 2 -0.15 20.36 -10.72
N ASN A 3 1.11 20.34 -10.27
CA ASN A 3 1.46 20.11 -8.85
C ASN A 3 0.71 21.09 -7.92
N LYS A 4 0.58 22.37 -8.34
CA LYS A 4 -0.16 23.39 -7.58
C LYS A 4 -1.65 23.02 -7.36
N LYS A 5 -2.30 22.42 -8.38
CA LYS A 5 -3.69 21.93 -8.24
C LYS A 5 -3.80 20.74 -7.28
N TYR A 6 -2.82 19.81 -7.31
CA TYR A 6 -2.78 18.69 -6.37
C TYR A 6 -2.58 19.19 -4.94
N SER A 7 -1.58 20.05 -4.72
CA SER A 7 -1.30 20.59 -3.38
C SER A 7 -2.52 21.31 -2.79
N LYS A 8 -3.25 22.08 -3.61
CA LYS A 8 -4.49 22.75 -3.18
C LYS A 8 -5.61 21.76 -2.84
N ALA A 9 -5.77 20.70 -3.63
CA ALA A 9 -6.78 19.67 -3.39
C ALA A 9 -6.47 18.89 -2.09
N LEU A 10 -5.22 18.47 -1.90
CA LEU A 10 -4.78 17.78 -0.67
C LEU A 10 -4.96 18.66 0.56
N LYS A 11 -4.66 19.97 0.45
CA LYS A 11 -4.89 20.89 1.56
C LYS A 11 -6.38 20.98 1.94
N ARG A 12 -7.28 21.05 0.97
CA ARG A 12 -8.72 21.05 1.25
C ARG A 12 -9.18 19.79 1.97
N VAL A 13 -8.66 18.62 1.57
CA VAL A 13 -8.96 17.35 2.25
C VAL A 13 -8.41 17.36 3.67
N GLU A 14 -7.18 17.84 3.87
CA GLU A 14 -6.56 18.00 5.17
C GLU A 14 -7.41 18.90 6.08
N ASP A 15 -7.79 20.10 5.61
CA ASP A 15 -8.58 21.07 6.34
C ASP A 15 -9.97 20.51 6.72
N THR A 16 -10.57 19.67 5.84
CA THR A 16 -11.87 19.03 6.11
C THR A 16 -11.75 17.94 7.18
N ILE A 17 -10.73 17.08 7.08
CA ILE A 17 -10.55 15.96 8.04
C ILE A 17 -10.12 16.48 9.41
N SER A 18 -9.30 17.53 9.46
CA SER A 18 -8.82 18.10 10.71
C SER A 18 -9.79 19.10 11.36
N ALA A 19 -10.94 19.36 10.74
CA ALA A 19 -11.96 20.22 11.34
C ALA A 19 -12.46 19.62 12.66
N GLY A 20 -12.35 20.39 13.76
CA GLY A 20 -12.69 19.91 15.11
C GLY A 20 -11.57 19.18 15.86
N PHE A 21 -10.34 19.17 15.30
CA PHE A 21 -9.15 18.61 15.93
C PHE A 21 -8.02 19.65 16.00
N LEU A 22 -7.20 19.54 17.03
CA LEU A 22 -5.89 20.20 17.03
C LEU A 22 -4.97 19.47 16.04
N MET A 23 -4.07 20.23 15.39
CA MET A 23 -3.22 19.67 14.35
C MET A 23 -1.78 20.20 14.45
N GLU A 24 -0.81 19.27 14.30
CA GLU A 24 0.60 19.59 14.13
C GLU A 24 1.13 18.99 12.84
N LYS A 25 1.65 19.84 11.95
CA LYS A 25 2.19 19.42 10.66
C LYS A 25 3.54 18.75 10.81
N ILE A 26 3.76 17.66 10.07
CA ILE A 26 5.06 16.97 9.99
C ILE A 26 5.79 17.50 8.75
N GLU A 27 6.48 18.63 8.88
CA GLU A 27 7.03 19.37 7.74
C GLU A 27 7.99 18.54 6.89
N ALA A 28 8.79 17.65 7.50
CA ALA A 28 9.71 16.75 6.79
C ALA A 28 9.02 15.77 5.82
N GLU A 29 7.73 15.51 6.01
CA GLU A 29 6.94 14.60 5.19
C GLU A 29 5.97 15.32 4.24
N ARG A 30 6.06 16.64 4.13
CA ARG A 30 5.12 17.46 3.35
C ARG A 30 5.75 17.92 2.03
N ASN A 31 4.94 17.85 0.98
CA ASN A 31 5.28 18.37 -0.35
C ASN A 31 3.99 18.59 -1.17
N ASP A 32 4.10 18.86 -2.47
CA ASP A 32 2.95 19.06 -3.35
C ASP A 32 2.02 17.84 -3.49
N ARG A 33 2.53 16.64 -3.16
CA ARG A 33 1.85 15.36 -3.34
C ARG A 33 1.54 14.64 -2.05
N ASN A 34 2.03 15.15 -0.92
CA ASN A 34 1.83 14.55 0.39
C ASN A 34 1.61 15.62 1.46
N LYS A 35 0.65 15.38 2.35
CA LYS A 35 0.37 16.19 3.54
C LYS A 35 0.31 15.26 4.73
N SER A 36 1.26 15.39 5.63
CA SER A 36 1.31 14.61 6.87
C SER A 36 1.18 15.52 8.08
N ALA A 37 0.37 15.10 9.04
CA ALA A 37 0.15 15.82 10.29
C ALA A 37 -0.21 14.84 11.40
N PHE A 38 0.02 15.24 12.66
CA PHE A 38 -0.66 14.63 13.79
C PHE A 38 -1.94 15.43 14.09
N VAL A 39 -3.01 14.72 14.42
CA VAL A 39 -4.29 15.29 14.84
C VAL A 39 -4.75 14.66 16.15
N TRP A 40 -5.40 15.42 17.02
CA TRP A 40 -5.97 14.94 18.29
C TRP A 40 -7.14 15.82 18.72
N PRO A 41 -8.10 15.33 19.54
CA PRO A 41 -9.20 16.12 20.05
C PRO A 41 -8.71 17.27 20.94
N GLU A 42 -9.42 18.42 20.95
CA GLU A 42 -9.03 19.60 21.75
C GLU A 42 -9.00 19.34 23.26
N ASN A 43 -9.83 18.43 23.74
CA ASN A 43 -9.95 18.07 25.15
C ASN A 43 -9.04 16.91 25.57
N GLU A 44 -8.16 16.44 24.70
CA GLU A 44 -7.29 15.30 24.94
C GLU A 44 -5.81 15.68 24.81
N SER A 45 -4.94 14.88 25.46
CA SER A 45 -3.50 15.08 25.37
C SER A 45 -2.95 14.56 24.04
N LYS A 46 -2.09 15.35 23.40
CA LYS A 46 -1.35 14.95 22.20
C LYS A 46 -0.53 13.66 22.41
N GLU A 47 0.01 13.45 23.59
CA GLU A 47 0.87 12.32 23.91
C GLU A 47 0.10 10.99 23.91
N THR A 48 -1.17 11.02 24.28
CA THR A 48 -2.01 9.82 24.45
C THR A 48 -2.98 9.56 23.32
N CYS A 49 -3.49 10.62 22.65
CA CYS A 49 -4.62 10.51 21.72
C CYS A 49 -4.31 10.94 20.29
N ARG A 50 -3.04 11.25 19.96
CA ARG A 50 -2.70 11.67 18.59
C ARG A 50 -2.82 10.54 17.59
N VAL A 51 -3.37 10.87 16.41
CA VAL A 51 -3.40 10.01 15.23
C VAL A 51 -2.58 10.67 14.13
N LYS A 52 -1.77 9.88 13.40
CA LYS A 52 -1.06 10.37 12.23
C LYS A 52 -2.00 10.37 11.02
N LEU A 53 -2.25 11.56 10.47
CA LEU A 53 -2.97 11.77 9.23
C LEU A 53 -1.97 11.86 8.07
N GLU A 54 -2.08 10.95 7.09
CA GLU A 54 -1.28 10.95 5.87
C GLU A 54 -2.21 11.04 4.66
N ILE A 55 -2.10 12.12 3.89
CA ILE A 55 -2.89 12.35 2.68
C ILE A 55 -1.95 12.45 1.50
N GLY A 56 -2.00 11.48 0.60
CA GLY A 56 -1.09 11.40 -0.54
C GLY A 56 -1.82 11.31 -1.89
N SER A 57 -1.14 11.72 -2.96
CA SER A 57 -1.61 11.62 -4.35
C SER A 57 -0.53 11.07 -5.27
N SER A 58 0.29 10.14 -4.77
CA SER A 58 1.42 9.58 -5.51
C SER A 58 1.04 8.47 -6.49
N VAL A 59 -0.09 7.81 -6.28
CA VAL A 59 -0.58 6.74 -7.14
C VAL A 59 -1.80 7.23 -7.91
N ARG A 60 -1.91 6.88 -9.21
CA ARG A 60 -3.16 7.06 -9.93
C ARG A 60 -4.18 6.06 -9.40
N PRO A 61 -5.34 6.49 -8.89
CA PRO A 61 -6.34 5.60 -8.31
C PRO A 61 -7.19 4.95 -9.41
N ASP A 62 -6.56 4.15 -10.27
CA ASP A 62 -7.20 3.57 -11.45
C ASP A 62 -6.61 2.16 -11.73
N PRO A 63 -7.43 1.13 -11.87
CA PRO A 63 -8.89 1.13 -11.67
C PRO A 63 -9.28 1.23 -10.18
N PHE A 64 -10.48 1.74 -9.92
CA PHE A 64 -11.05 1.80 -8.58
C PHE A 64 -12.54 1.44 -8.60
N SER A 65 -13.06 1.05 -7.44
CA SER A 65 -14.49 0.81 -7.23
C SER A 65 -14.95 1.35 -5.89
N LYS A 66 -16.24 1.61 -5.75
CA LYS A 66 -16.82 1.93 -4.44
C LYS A 66 -16.95 0.64 -3.63
N ARG A 67 -16.37 0.63 -2.43
CA ARG A 67 -16.47 -0.48 -1.47
C ARG A 67 -17.07 0.05 -0.17
N SER A 68 -17.92 -0.77 0.43
CA SER A 68 -18.36 -0.54 1.81
C SER A 68 -17.22 -0.90 2.76
N MET A 69 -16.98 -0.01 3.69
CA MET A 69 -16.01 -0.22 4.77
C MET A 69 -16.69 -0.01 6.11
N LYS A 70 -16.42 -0.90 7.04
CA LYS A 70 -16.80 -0.76 8.43
C LYS A 70 -15.57 -0.74 9.34
N THR A 71 -15.69 -0.04 10.46
CA THR A 71 -14.63 -0.01 11.46
C THR A 71 -14.54 -1.32 12.21
N TYR A 72 -13.40 -1.61 12.85
CA TYR A 72 -13.28 -2.74 13.77
C TYR A 72 -14.25 -2.62 14.96
N ILE A 73 -14.56 -1.40 15.39
CA ILE A 73 -15.54 -1.12 16.46
C ILE A 73 -16.94 -1.57 16.00
N GLN A 74 -17.37 -1.17 14.80
CA GLN A 74 -18.65 -1.61 14.25
C GLN A 74 -18.70 -3.13 14.13
N ALA A 75 -17.66 -3.76 13.55
CA ALA A 75 -17.61 -5.21 13.39
C ALA A 75 -17.73 -5.95 14.73
N TYR A 76 -17.04 -5.46 15.78
CA TYR A 76 -17.13 -6.01 17.13
C TYR A 76 -18.52 -5.84 17.74
N LEU A 77 -19.13 -4.65 17.64
CA LEU A 77 -20.46 -4.39 18.19
C LEU A 77 -21.51 -5.26 17.48
N GLU A 78 -21.43 -5.43 16.18
CA GLU A 78 -22.32 -6.32 15.41
C GLU A 78 -22.16 -7.79 15.85
N GLU A 79 -20.93 -8.26 16.05
CA GLU A 79 -20.64 -9.60 16.58
C GLU A 79 -21.26 -9.82 17.96
N LYS A 80 -21.32 -8.77 18.78
CA LYS A 80 -21.93 -8.80 20.13
C LYS A 80 -23.45 -8.54 20.12
N GLY A 81 -24.06 -8.33 18.95
CA GLY A 81 -25.49 -8.04 18.82
C GLY A 81 -25.89 -6.65 19.31
N MET A 82 -24.94 -5.70 19.40
CA MET A 82 -25.12 -4.33 19.91
C MET A 82 -25.42 -3.36 18.76
N GLN A 83 -26.41 -3.66 17.92
CA GLN A 83 -26.77 -2.88 16.76
C GLN A 83 -27.36 -1.49 17.12
N ASP A 84 -27.97 -1.38 18.27
CA ASP A 84 -28.47 -0.12 18.85
C ASP A 84 -27.33 0.87 19.08
N VAL A 85 -26.21 0.40 19.63
CA VAL A 85 -24.99 1.21 19.84
C VAL A 85 -24.38 1.66 18.52
N VAL A 86 -24.34 0.78 17.50
CA VAL A 86 -23.88 1.16 16.15
C VAL A 86 -24.71 2.30 15.59
N THR A 87 -26.02 2.29 15.84
CA THR A 87 -26.95 3.33 15.38
C THR A 87 -26.83 4.61 16.20
N GLU A 88 -26.76 4.50 17.52
CA GLU A 88 -26.66 5.64 18.45
C GLU A 88 -25.40 6.50 18.17
N PHE A 89 -24.26 5.85 17.87
CA PHE A 89 -22.99 6.53 17.65
C PHE A 89 -22.63 6.73 16.17
N ASP A 90 -23.58 6.56 15.24
CA ASP A 90 -23.38 6.73 13.79
C ASP A 90 -22.18 5.97 13.24
N LEU A 91 -22.02 4.70 13.66
CA LEU A 91 -20.88 3.83 13.32
C LEU A 91 -21.14 2.93 12.10
N GLN A 92 -22.18 3.24 11.30
CA GLN A 92 -22.54 2.44 10.12
C GLN A 92 -21.41 2.45 9.08
N GLU A 93 -21.42 1.42 8.24
CA GLU A 93 -20.46 1.32 7.15
C GLU A 93 -20.54 2.52 6.19
N VAL A 94 -19.39 2.94 5.72
CA VAL A 94 -19.28 4.03 4.75
C VAL A 94 -18.79 3.52 3.40
N LYS A 95 -19.25 4.14 2.30
CA LYS A 95 -18.79 3.84 0.96
C LYS A 95 -17.62 4.73 0.58
N VAL A 96 -16.47 4.11 0.28
CA VAL A 96 -15.26 4.80 -0.16
C VAL A 96 -14.81 4.31 -1.53
N ASN A 97 -14.14 5.18 -2.28
CA ASN A 97 -13.46 4.78 -3.50
C ASN A 97 -12.18 4.04 -3.10
N THR A 98 -12.12 2.75 -3.43
CA THR A 98 -11.02 1.87 -3.09
C THR A 98 -10.27 1.47 -4.35
N LEU A 99 -8.95 1.59 -4.34
CA LEU A 99 -8.10 1.09 -5.43
C LEU A 99 -8.35 -0.41 -5.62
N ASP A 100 -8.43 -0.85 -6.88
CA ASP A 100 -8.62 -2.27 -7.18
C ASP A 100 -7.47 -3.11 -6.59
N ILE A 101 -7.82 -4.28 -6.08
CA ILE A 101 -6.85 -5.17 -5.42
C ILE A 101 -5.76 -5.65 -6.39
N THR A 102 -6.10 -5.84 -7.67
CA THR A 102 -5.16 -6.24 -8.72
C THR A 102 -4.12 -5.16 -8.96
N ARG A 103 -4.53 -3.87 -8.93
CA ARG A 103 -3.60 -2.76 -9.01
C ARG A 103 -2.73 -2.66 -7.76
N THR A 104 -3.31 -2.83 -6.57
CA THR A 104 -2.57 -2.86 -5.30
C THR A 104 -1.52 -3.97 -5.31
N PHE A 105 -1.87 -5.15 -5.82
CA PHE A 105 -0.93 -6.28 -5.98
C PHE A 105 0.26 -5.88 -6.86
N LEU A 106 0.02 -5.36 -8.06
CA LEU A 106 1.09 -4.95 -8.98
C LEU A 106 1.96 -3.82 -8.40
N ASP A 107 1.36 -2.81 -7.76
CA ASP A 107 2.10 -1.73 -7.10
C ASP A 107 3.04 -2.28 -6.01
N LYS A 108 2.61 -3.29 -5.24
CA LYS A 108 3.46 -3.95 -4.23
C LYS A 108 4.57 -4.79 -4.86
N VAL A 109 4.26 -5.57 -5.91
CA VAL A 109 5.23 -6.35 -6.68
C VAL A 109 6.35 -5.43 -7.20
N MET A 110 6.00 -4.33 -7.87
CA MET A 110 6.98 -3.37 -8.40
C MET A 110 7.72 -2.63 -7.27
N SER A 111 7.03 -2.33 -6.17
CA SER A 111 7.64 -1.70 -5.01
C SER A 111 8.73 -2.55 -4.38
N VAL A 112 8.53 -3.87 -4.26
CA VAL A 112 9.56 -4.78 -3.72
C VAL A 112 10.81 -4.77 -4.60
N LYS A 113 10.68 -4.91 -5.94
CA LYS A 113 11.80 -4.80 -6.88
C LYS A 113 12.56 -3.48 -6.68
N ARG A 114 11.83 -2.36 -6.67
CA ARG A 114 12.43 -1.03 -6.48
C ARG A 114 13.21 -0.93 -5.17
N HIS A 115 12.58 -1.33 -4.06
CA HIS A 115 13.23 -1.22 -2.75
C HIS A 115 14.41 -2.18 -2.58
N ALA A 116 14.39 -3.34 -3.25
CA ALA A 116 15.51 -4.25 -3.31
C ALA A 116 16.72 -3.59 -4.00
N ILE A 117 16.53 -3.11 -5.22
CA ILE A 117 17.61 -2.48 -6.00
C ILE A 117 18.11 -1.18 -5.37
N CYS A 118 17.21 -0.38 -4.78
CA CYS A 118 17.56 0.89 -4.13
C CYS A 118 18.07 0.75 -2.68
N GLY A 119 18.29 -0.48 -2.17
CA GLY A 119 18.85 -0.72 -0.83
C GLY A 119 17.93 -0.34 0.34
N THR A 120 16.63 -0.22 0.11
CA THR A 120 15.65 0.20 1.12
C THR A 120 14.62 -0.88 1.48
N LEU A 121 14.84 -2.11 1.00
CA LEU A 121 13.96 -3.26 1.24
C LEU A 121 13.75 -3.56 2.73
N PRO A 122 14.75 -3.40 3.64
CA PRO A 122 14.55 -3.64 5.08
C PRO A 122 13.40 -2.83 5.70
N ARG A 123 13.07 -1.66 5.13
CA ARG A 123 11.97 -0.79 5.57
C ARG A 123 10.61 -1.18 4.97
N LYS A 124 10.59 -2.12 4.02
CA LYS A 124 9.42 -2.49 3.21
C LYS A 124 9.17 -3.99 3.16
N VAL A 125 9.76 -4.74 4.06
CA VAL A 125 9.64 -6.21 4.13
C VAL A 125 8.19 -6.67 4.18
N ARG A 126 7.29 -5.92 4.83
CA ARG A 126 5.86 -6.24 4.84
C ARG A 126 5.21 -6.29 3.44
N HIS A 127 5.78 -5.62 2.43
CA HIS A 127 5.28 -5.75 1.06
C HIS A 127 5.55 -7.13 0.46
N ILE A 128 6.61 -7.79 0.90
CA ILE A 128 6.89 -9.19 0.53
C ILE A 128 5.75 -10.08 1.06
N TYR A 129 5.39 -9.92 2.34
CA TYR A 129 4.28 -10.63 2.95
C TYR A 129 2.95 -10.35 2.22
N ASP A 130 2.66 -9.07 1.96
CA ASP A 130 1.43 -8.68 1.27
C ASP A 130 1.31 -9.34 -0.11
N VAL A 131 2.40 -9.37 -0.91
CA VAL A 131 2.42 -10.03 -2.23
C VAL A 131 2.17 -11.53 -2.08
N THR A 132 2.82 -12.19 -1.13
CA THR A 132 2.67 -13.63 -0.89
C THR A 132 1.24 -14.00 -0.52
N VAL A 133 0.61 -13.23 0.36
CA VAL A 133 -0.78 -13.46 0.78
C VAL A 133 -1.77 -13.12 -0.33
N LEU A 134 -1.55 -12.03 -1.05
CA LEU A 134 -2.42 -11.63 -2.16
C LEU A 134 -2.39 -12.65 -3.29
N LEU A 135 -1.23 -13.27 -3.55
CA LEU A 135 -1.09 -14.28 -4.60
C LEU A 135 -1.98 -15.52 -4.36
N ASP A 136 -2.28 -15.86 -3.11
CA ASP A 136 -3.16 -17.00 -2.76
C ASP A 136 -4.67 -16.69 -2.98
N ARG A 137 -5.04 -15.46 -3.30
CA ARG A 137 -6.45 -15.07 -3.49
C ARG A 137 -6.96 -15.47 -4.86
N SER A 138 -8.18 -15.98 -4.94
CA SER A 138 -8.81 -16.38 -6.19
C SER A 138 -8.94 -15.22 -7.19
N ASP A 139 -9.33 -14.01 -6.71
CA ASP A 139 -9.48 -12.83 -7.57
C ASP A 139 -8.14 -12.34 -8.16
N ILE A 140 -7.02 -12.56 -7.46
CA ILE A 140 -5.68 -12.32 -8.00
C ILE A 140 -5.28 -13.41 -8.99
N GLN A 141 -5.55 -14.69 -8.70
CA GLN A 141 -5.29 -15.78 -9.63
C GLN A 141 -6.07 -15.61 -10.94
N ASP A 142 -7.36 -15.27 -10.87
CA ASP A 142 -8.18 -14.96 -12.04
C ASP A 142 -7.62 -13.81 -12.86
N PHE A 143 -7.15 -12.75 -12.18
CA PHE A 143 -6.48 -11.63 -12.82
C PHE A 143 -5.17 -12.03 -13.52
N LEU A 144 -4.33 -12.85 -12.89
CA LEU A 144 -3.07 -13.29 -13.46
C LEU A 144 -3.26 -14.21 -14.68
N ASN A 145 -4.37 -14.91 -14.76
CA ASN A 145 -4.77 -15.72 -15.92
C ASN A 145 -5.34 -14.89 -17.08
N ASP A 146 -5.79 -13.65 -16.82
CA ASP A 146 -6.23 -12.71 -17.86
C ASP A 146 -5.03 -11.94 -18.43
N THR A 147 -4.35 -12.54 -19.39
CA THR A 147 -3.10 -12.04 -20.00
C THR A 147 -3.23 -10.60 -20.53
N GLU A 148 -4.33 -10.26 -21.17
CA GLU A 148 -4.53 -8.93 -21.75
C GLU A 148 -4.69 -7.85 -20.65
N ARG A 149 -5.49 -8.14 -19.67
CA ARG A 149 -5.70 -7.24 -18.51
C ARG A 149 -4.41 -7.10 -17.70
N LEU A 150 -3.68 -8.20 -17.51
CA LEU A 150 -2.39 -8.19 -16.80
C LEU A 150 -1.37 -7.30 -17.52
N LYS A 151 -1.19 -7.45 -18.83
CA LYS A 151 -0.31 -6.59 -19.64
C LYS A 151 -0.67 -5.11 -19.53
N GLN A 152 -1.96 -4.79 -19.68
CA GLN A 152 -2.44 -3.41 -19.60
C GLN A 152 -2.15 -2.77 -18.23
N LEU A 153 -2.49 -3.46 -17.14
CA LEU A 153 -2.27 -2.94 -15.79
C LEU A 153 -0.80 -2.92 -15.39
N LEU A 154 0.01 -3.89 -15.83
CA LEU A 154 1.45 -3.89 -15.58
C LEU A 154 2.13 -2.70 -16.27
N LYS A 155 1.81 -2.45 -17.54
CA LYS A 155 2.26 -1.27 -18.29
C LYS A 155 1.87 0.02 -17.56
N LEU A 156 0.60 0.16 -17.19
CA LEU A 156 0.11 1.34 -16.45
C LEU A 156 0.86 1.53 -15.11
N THR A 157 1.17 0.43 -14.42
CA THR A 157 1.91 0.47 -13.16
C THR A 157 3.34 0.93 -13.37
N LYS A 158 4.05 0.37 -14.34
CA LYS A 158 5.41 0.76 -14.72
C LYS A 158 5.48 2.25 -15.14
N GLU A 159 4.57 2.70 -16.01
CA GLU A 159 4.51 4.10 -16.46
C GLU A 159 4.21 5.06 -15.30
N THR A 160 3.32 4.66 -14.38
CA THR A 160 3.01 5.46 -13.19
C THR A 160 4.21 5.59 -12.27
N ASP A 161 4.92 4.49 -12.04
CA ASP A 161 6.14 4.45 -11.24
C ASP A 161 7.23 5.31 -11.88
N SER A 162 7.49 5.13 -13.17
CA SER A 162 8.44 5.95 -13.94
C SER A 162 8.15 7.44 -13.82
N PHE A 163 6.91 7.86 -14.06
CA PHE A 163 6.52 9.26 -13.95
C PHE A 163 6.69 9.82 -12.52
N TYR A 164 6.33 9.02 -11.51
CA TYR A 164 6.41 9.43 -10.12
C TYR A 164 7.86 9.54 -9.64
N LEU A 165 8.73 8.69 -10.13
CA LEU A 165 10.12 8.59 -9.71
C LEU A 165 11.06 9.58 -10.41
N GLN A 166 10.68 10.16 -11.56
CA GLN A 166 11.49 11.15 -12.31
C GLN A 166 11.99 12.33 -11.47
N LYS A 167 11.31 12.64 -10.36
CA LYS A 167 11.65 13.77 -9.47
C LYS A 167 12.22 13.32 -8.13
N ARG A 168 12.55 12.05 -7.98
CA ARG A 168 13.14 11.49 -6.76
C ARG A 168 14.57 11.06 -7.02
N ASN A 169 15.38 11.21 -6.01
CA ASN A 169 16.75 10.69 -6.02
C ASN A 169 16.70 9.17 -5.82
N ILE A 170 16.62 8.42 -6.93
CA ILE A 170 16.55 6.96 -6.97
C ILE A 170 17.85 6.46 -7.57
N SER A 171 18.30 5.28 -7.16
CA SER A 171 19.46 4.61 -7.75
C SER A 171 19.31 4.54 -9.28
N GLU A 172 20.36 4.89 -10.00
CA GLU A 172 20.45 4.75 -11.45
C GLU A 172 20.31 3.29 -11.92
N ASP A 173 20.56 2.34 -11.02
CA ASP A 173 20.42 0.91 -11.28
C ASP A 173 18.97 0.45 -11.39
N TYR A 174 18.00 1.28 -10.95
CA TYR A 174 16.58 0.94 -11.02
C TYR A 174 15.90 1.57 -12.23
N ASP A 175 15.58 0.73 -13.22
CA ASP A 175 14.71 1.10 -14.33
C ASP A 175 13.25 0.65 -14.03
N PRO A 176 12.31 1.60 -13.84
CA PRO A 176 10.90 1.28 -13.61
C PRO A 176 10.22 0.66 -14.84
N LEU A 177 10.72 0.92 -16.06
CA LEU A 177 10.19 0.38 -17.31
C LEU A 177 10.86 -0.93 -17.72
N GLY A 178 12.00 -1.27 -17.12
CA GLY A 178 12.77 -2.45 -17.42
C GLY A 178 12.08 -3.76 -17.05
N ALA A 179 12.60 -4.87 -17.60
CA ALA A 179 12.11 -6.22 -17.32
C ALA A 179 12.04 -6.51 -15.82
N TYR A 180 11.05 -7.29 -15.41
CA TYR A 180 10.91 -7.63 -13.97
C TYR A 180 12.04 -8.52 -13.47
N ALA A 181 12.41 -9.59 -14.20
CA ALA A 181 13.57 -10.46 -14.06
C ALA A 181 14.09 -10.65 -12.62
N PHE A 182 13.33 -11.37 -11.77
CA PHE A 182 13.64 -11.56 -10.34
C PHE A 182 15.05 -12.10 -10.11
N GLU A 183 15.55 -12.95 -10.99
CA GLU A 183 16.90 -13.53 -10.90
C GLU A 183 18.01 -12.46 -10.83
N ASN A 184 17.79 -11.28 -11.43
CA ASN A 184 18.78 -10.20 -11.42
C ASN A 184 18.87 -9.46 -10.08
N TRP A 185 17.89 -9.60 -9.20
CA TRP A 185 17.82 -8.91 -7.91
C TRP A 185 17.44 -9.83 -6.74
N LYS A 186 17.35 -11.15 -6.96
CA LYS A 186 17.07 -12.16 -5.92
C LYS A 186 18.09 -12.15 -4.77
N GLN A 187 19.35 -11.79 -5.04
CA GLN A 187 20.39 -11.67 -4.01
C GLN A 187 20.05 -10.71 -2.87
N TYR A 188 19.12 -9.76 -3.07
CA TYR A 188 18.65 -8.87 -2.02
C TYR A 188 17.65 -9.53 -1.04
N PHE A 189 17.17 -10.77 -1.35
CA PHE A 189 16.41 -11.60 -0.45
C PHE A 189 17.37 -12.42 0.43
N ASN A 190 18.19 -11.73 1.18
CA ASN A 190 19.27 -12.25 2.02
C ASN A 190 18.82 -12.56 3.44
N ASP A 191 19.75 -13.00 4.31
CA ASP A 191 19.47 -13.37 5.70
C ASP A 191 18.94 -12.19 6.54
N GLU A 192 19.36 -10.95 6.28
CA GLU A 192 18.80 -9.78 6.94
C GLU A 192 17.30 -9.63 6.63
N ILE A 193 16.93 -9.74 5.36
CA ILE A 193 15.53 -9.66 4.94
C ILE A 193 14.72 -10.83 5.46
N ARG A 194 15.30 -12.04 5.47
CA ARG A 194 14.70 -13.22 6.09
C ARG A 194 14.36 -12.97 7.56
N GLY A 195 15.33 -12.56 8.37
CA GLY A 195 15.13 -12.31 9.78
C GLY A 195 14.03 -11.26 10.03
N ARG A 196 14.03 -10.16 9.27
CA ARG A 196 13.00 -9.13 9.38
C ARG A 196 11.60 -9.63 8.94
N TYR A 197 11.55 -10.51 7.94
CA TYR A 197 10.30 -11.11 7.48
C TYR A 197 9.69 -12.04 8.51
N GLU A 198 10.50 -12.85 9.16
CA GLU A 198 10.09 -13.77 10.23
C GLU A 198 9.61 -12.99 11.46
N THR A 199 10.30 -11.90 11.83
CA THR A 199 9.90 -11.01 12.94
C THR A 199 8.53 -10.31 12.70
N LEU A 200 8.12 -10.08 11.44
CA LEU A 200 6.79 -9.53 11.16
C LEU A 200 5.65 -10.34 11.77
N HIS A 201 5.80 -11.66 11.80
CA HIS A 201 4.78 -12.58 12.36
C HIS A 201 4.68 -12.50 13.89
N GLU A 202 5.74 -12.05 14.55
CA GLU A 202 5.80 -11.92 16.00
C GLU A 202 5.27 -10.56 16.46
N ASP A 203 5.63 -9.49 15.74
CA ASP A 203 5.44 -8.12 16.19
C ASP A 203 4.22 -7.41 15.58
N LEU A 204 3.82 -7.77 14.34
CA LEU A 204 2.88 -6.95 13.57
C LEU A 204 1.67 -7.71 12.99
N LEU A 205 1.73 -9.03 12.90
CA LEU A 205 0.70 -9.80 12.21
C LEU A 205 -0.15 -10.58 13.21
N TYR A 206 -1.37 -10.11 13.42
CA TYR A 206 -2.39 -10.80 14.25
C TYR A 206 -3.07 -11.93 13.48
N THR A 207 -2.28 -12.85 12.92
CA THR A 207 -2.80 -13.98 12.15
C THR A 207 -2.07 -15.27 12.51
N SER A 208 -2.79 -16.39 12.56
CA SER A 208 -2.22 -17.72 12.68
C SER A 208 -1.64 -18.26 11.36
N ASN A 209 -1.97 -17.63 10.23
CA ASN A 209 -1.49 -18.04 8.91
C ASN A 209 -0.08 -17.48 8.65
N ARG A 210 0.92 -18.17 9.20
CA ARG A 210 2.33 -17.81 8.97
C ARG A 210 2.74 -18.19 7.55
N GLN A 211 3.41 -17.25 6.86
CA GLN A 211 3.99 -17.48 5.53
C GLN A 211 5.50 -17.64 5.69
N SER A 212 6.06 -18.74 5.18
CA SER A 212 7.52 -18.93 5.21
C SER A 212 8.23 -17.98 4.22
N PHE A 213 9.48 -17.67 4.50
CA PHE A 213 10.28 -16.86 3.59
C PHE A 213 10.55 -17.59 2.26
N GLU A 214 10.66 -18.92 2.30
CA GLU A 214 10.78 -19.76 1.11
C GLU A 214 9.55 -19.64 0.20
N LYS A 215 8.35 -19.64 0.79
CA LYS A 215 7.11 -19.41 0.03
C LYS A 215 7.11 -18.02 -0.60
N ALA A 216 7.63 -17.02 0.09
CA ALA A 216 7.76 -15.69 -0.48
C ALA A 216 8.71 -15.68 -1.69
N ILE A 217 9.88 -16.32 -1.62
CA ILE A 217 10.80 -16.43 -2.75
C ILE A 217 10.11 -17.11 -3.94
N GLN A 218 9.43 -18.23 -3.71
CA GLN A 218 8.69 -18.96 -4.77
C GLN A 218 7.61 -18.09 -5.41
N ALA A 219 6.92 -17.26 -4.63
CA ALA A 219 5.93 -16.32 -5.15
C ALA A 219 6.55 -15.31 -6.14
N PHE A 220 7.71 -14.75 -5.82
CA PHE A 220 8.41 -13.82 -6.70
C PHE A 220 9.02 -14.50 -7.93
N GLU A 221 9.49 -15.74 -7.81
CA GLU A 221 9.91 -16.56 -8.94
C GLU A 221 8.75 -16.82 -9.90
N PHE A 222 7.60 -17.26 -9.37
CA PHE A 222 6.40 -17.49 -10.17
C PHE A 222 5.95 -16.21 -10.91
N ILE A 223 5.89 -15.07 -10.23
CA ILE A 223 5.52 -13.78 -10.82
C ILE A 223 6.51 -13.41 -11.95
N SER A 224 7.81 -13.61 -11.73
CA SER A 224 8.84 -13.33 -12.73
C SER A 224 8.67 -14.18 -13.98
N HIS A 225 8.45 -15.48 -13.82
CA HIS A 225 8.19 -16.38 -14.94
C HIS A 225 6.92 -16.01 -15.71
N LEU A 226 5.85 -15.66 -14.98
CA LEU A 226 4.60 -15.23 -15.59
C LEU A 226 4.80 -13.96 -16.41
N PHE A 227 5.48 -12.93 -15.87
CA PHE A 227 5.73 -11.69 -16.60
C PHE A 227 6.60 -11.92 -17.83
N THR A 228 7.63 -12.75 -17.74
CA THR A 228 8.45 -13.14 -18.89
C THR A 228 7.60 -13.86 -19.96
N SER A 229 6.70 -14.75 -19.58
CA SER A 229 5.85 -15.50 -20.53
C SER A 229 4.87 -14.61 -21.31
N ILE A 230 4.50 -13.49 -20.77
CA ILE A 230 3.66 -12.48 -21.44
C ILE A 230 4.46 -11.40 -22.20
N GLY A 231 5.80 -11.51 -22.24
CA GLY A 231 6.69 -10.63 -23.00
C GLY A 231 7.10 -9.36 -22.26
N GLU A 232 7.19 -9.43 -20.93
CA GLU A 232 7.57 -8.31 -20.04
C GLU A 232 8.91 -8.56 -19.30
#